data_9fb11a2a67a15ee0cf8471997a1b23c0
#
_entry.id   9fb11a2a67a15ee0cf8471997a1b23c0
#
_cell.length_a   1.000
_cell.length_b   1.000
_cell.length_c   1.000
_cell.angle_alpha   90.00
_cell.angle_beta   90.00
_cell.angle_gamma   90.00
#
_symmetry.space_group_name_H-M   'P 1'
#
loop_
_entity.id
_entity.type
_entity.pdbx_description
1 polymer ?
#
loop_
_entity_poly.entity_id
_entity_poly.type
_entity_poly.pdbx_seq_one_letter_code
_entity_poly.pdbx_strand_id
1 'polypeptide(L)'
;MMRRKTTYNFLQIVIITVLFLLVSCGGNRFVDSKMASADSLMDVCQDSAQTALAMLDSLKAQKPDMSKAQQMHYDLIYAKAMNKSFVDFTTDSVMKRVVAYYDKHGSVNERMLAYYLLGCVYRDLQDAPASLDNYYKAVELADTTSASCDYALLARIHGAMLVLYNKESSPQKSIKEAKLAAKYAWMAKDTLAAVVAYRNQVGGYYDLGNSDSVLSISLKAHDFCRKNGLATEMYHGLNAIIDVYINRKDYKRAGYYIQMMRQKADQFITPSQVRRGSELLYYNIGRYYCGIGKVDEGIGYFRKILTADHITFNQKEAAYRGLHIAYQLKGIPDSISKYAQLFVNANDSSYRHSTVESMYNIQSMYDYQHYQQRALKAQTENQLLWLSMALGVVVLIFVAVVVFLYIRKQMKRRKAVLAGINADYNKVLDEY
;
A
#
# COMPACT_ATOMS: atom_id res chain seq x y z
N MET A 1 9.35 22.36 70.10
CA MET A 1 8.54 22.99 69.03
C MET A 1 9.15 22.80 67.62
N MET A 2 10.43 22.59 67.40
CA MET A 2 11.10 22.42 66.11
C MET A 2 10.78 21.08 65.39
N ARG A 3 10.60 19.96 66.09
CA ARG A 3 10.33 18.64 65.46
C ARG A 3 8.94 18.53 64.78
N ARG A 4 7.93 19.31 65.22
CA ARG A 4 6.60 19.30 64.55
C ARG A 4 6.57 20.06 63.23
N LYS A 5 7.40 21.08 63.02
CA LYS A 5 7.48 21.85 61.76
C LYS A 5 8.12 21.02 60.64
N THR A 6 9.16 20.23 60.93
CA THR A 6 9.86 19.40 59.96
C THR A 6 9.03 18.24 59.44
N THR A 7 8.24 17.62 60.30
CA THR A 7 7.28 16.57 59.89
C THR A 7 6.12 17.11 59.04
N TYR A 8 5.66 18.32 59.30
CA TYR A 8 4.60 18.96 58.56
C TYR A 8 5.09 19.34 57.14
N ASN A 9 6.29 19.90 57.00
CA ASN A 9 6.89 20.21 55.72
C ASN A 9 7.19 18.97 54.91
N PHE A 10 7.67 17.88 55.53
CA PHE A 10 7.88 16.59 54.87
C PHE A 10 6.60 15.99 54.34
N LEU A 11 5.52 16.05 55.13
CA LEU A 11 4.20 15.55 54.71
C LEU A 11 3.63 16.39 53.55
N GLN A 12 3.79 17.70 53.56
CA GLN A 12 3.40 18.57 52.45
C GLN A 12 4.15 18.26 51.17
N ILE A 13 5.49 18.03 51.26
CA ILE A 13 6.33 17.67 50.09
C ILE A 13 5.86 16.31 49.55
N VAL A 14 5.58 15.32 50.38
CA VAL A 14 5.09 13.99 49.96
C VAL A 14 3.73 14.12 49.32
N ILE A 15 2.80 14.90 49.89
CA ILE A 15 1.45 15.13 49.30
C ILE A 15 1.56 15.84 47.95
N ILE A 16 2.43 16.86 47.81
CA ILE A 16 2.64 17.57 46.57
C ILE A 16 3.27 16.62 45.53
N THR A 17 4.23 15.77 45.92
CA THR A 17 4.87 14.80 45.01
C THR A 17 3.85 13.73 44.56
N VAL A 18 3.00 13.25 45.46
CA VAL A 18 1.92 12.29 45.14
C VAL A 18 0.85 12.94 44.24
N LEU A 19 0.49 14.19 44.49
CA LEU A 19 -0.40 14.96 43.60
C LEU A 19 0.21 15.17 42.22
N PHE A 20 1.50 15.50 42.13
CA PHE A 20 2.21 15.60 40.83
C PHE A 20 2.25 14.26 40.07
N LEU A 21 2.46 13.14 40.78
CA LEU A 21 2.43 11.79 40.19
C LEU A 21 1.03 11.40 39.71
N LEU A 22 -0.02 11.78 40.46
CA LEU A 22 -1.41 11.50 40.06
C LEU A 22 -1.86 12.37 38.88
N VAL A 23 -1.43 13.62 38.78
CA VAL A 23 -1.72 14.50 37.64
C VAL A 23 -0.99 14.04 36.39
N SER A 24 0.26 13.59 36.52
CA SER A 24 1.05 13.03 35.41
C SER A 24 0.44 11.74 34.84
N CYS A 25 -0.09 10.85 35.70
CA CYS A 25 -0.78 9.63 35.25
C CYS A 25 -2.15 9.89 34.59
N GLY A 26 -2.86 10.95 34.97
CA GLY A 26 -4.16 11.32 34.41
C GLY A 26 -4.07 11.86 32.97
N GLY A 27 -3.08 12.69 32.71
CA GLY A 27 -2.83 13.27 31.38
C GLY A 27 -2.46 12.21 30.33
N ASN A 28 -1.62 11.26 30.68
CA ASN A 28 -1.20 10.18 29.78
C ASN A 28 -2.39 9.26 29.40
N ARG A 29 -3.25 8.91 30.34
CA ARG A 29 -4.43 8.07 30.07
C ARG A 29 -5.46 8.75 29.16
N PHE A 30 -5.63 10.06 29.29
CA PHE A 30 -6.52 10.83 28.42
C PHE A 30 -6.03 10.84 26.96
N VAL A 31 -4.74 11.07 26.75
CA VAL A 31 -4.12 11.05 25.41
C VAL A 31 -4.26 9.67 24.77
N ASP A 32 -3.91 8.59 25.50
CA ASP A 32 -4.02 7.21 25.03
C ASP A 32 -5.46 6.84 24.67
N SER A 33 -6.42 7.18 25.53
CA SER A 33 -7.85 6.95 25.28
C SER A 33 -8.35 7.67 24.03
N LYS A 34 -7.92 8.92 23.84
CA LYS A 34 -8.32 9.72 22.66
C LYS A 34 -7.70 9.21 21.37
N MET A 35 -6.43 8.76 21.42
CA MET A 35 -5.77 8.11 20.30
C MET A 35 -6.45 6.79 19.92
N ALA A 36 -6.77 5.94 20.91
CA ALA A 36 -7.49 4.69 20.69
C ALA A 36 -8.88 4.91 20.11
N SER A 37 -9.60 5.95 20.57
CA SER A 37 -10.89 6.32 20.00
C SER A 37 -10.80 6.77 18.55
N ALA A 38 -9.78 7.58 18.22
CA ALA A 38 -9.54 8.01 16.84
C ALA A 38 -9.17 6.82 15.93
N ASP A 39 -8.37 5.87 16.43
CA ASP A 39 -8.00 4.67 15.67
C ASP A 39 -9.23 3.78 15.41
N SER A 40 -10.05 3.52 16.42
CA SER A 40 -11.31 2.75 16.29
C SER A 40 -12.30 3.39 15.31
N LEU A 41 -12.43 4.73 15.32
CA LEU A 41 -13.30 5.43 14.38
C LEU A 41 -12.90 5.19 12.93
N MET A 42 -11.61 5.09 12.64
CA MET A 42 -11.11 4.84 11.31
C MET A 42 -11.45 3.44 10.77
N ASP A 43 -11.81 2.50 11.63
CA ASP A 43 -12.16 1.14 11.22
C ASP A 43 -13.66 0.97 10.96
N VAL A 44 -14.50 1.94 11.34
CA VAL A 44 -15.97 1.88 11.19
C VAL A 44 -16.41 2.26 9.77
N CYS A 45 -16.03 3.44 9.28
CA CYS A 45 -16.34 3.87 7.92
C CYS A 45 -15.36 4.95 7.44
N GLN A 46 -15.38 5.21 6.14
CA GLN A 46 -14.48 6.18 5.52
C GLN A 46 -14.75 7.62 5.96
N ASP A 47 -16.01 8.00 6.13
CA ASP A 47 -16.39 9.35 6.57
C ASP A 47 -15.91 9.67 7.99
N SER A 48 -15.70 8.63 8.82
CA SER A 48 -15.16 8.77 10.18
C SER A 48 -13.67 9.13 10.21
N ALA A 49 -12.94 8.96 9.11
CA ALA A 49 -11.50 9.28 9.05
C ALA A 49 -11.23 10.77 9.22
N GLN A 50 -12.06 11.65 8.67
CA GLN A 50 -11.95 13.10 8.85
C GLN A 50 -12.22 13.49 10.31
N THR A 51 -13.20 12.86 10.96
CA THR A 51 -13.47 13.05 12.38
C THR A 51 -12.28 12.58 13.23
N ALA A 52 -11.71 11.42 12.92
CA ALA A 52 -10.52 10.91 13.59
C ALA A 52 -9.31 11.87 13.42
N LEU A 53 -9.12 12.42 12.23
CA LEU A 53 -8.07 13.40 11.95
C LEU A 53 -8.26 14.67 12.80
N ALA A 54 -9.49 15.22 12.87
CA ALA A 54 -9.81 16.36 13.70
C ALA A 54 -9.60 16.09 15.21
N MET A 55 -9.92 14.86 15.67
CA MET A 55 -9.63 14.45 17.04
C MET A 55 -8.12 14.44 17.31
N LEU A 56 -7.32 13.91 16.40
CA LEU A 56 -5.86 13.88 16.52
C LEU A 56 -5.26 15.30 16.44
N ASP A 57 -5.78 16.18 15.58
CA ASP A 57 -5.36 17.58 15.52
C ASP A 57 -5.52 18.27 16.88
N SER A 58 -6.58 17.97 17.64
CA SER A 58 -6.78 18.52 18.99
C SER A 58 -5.71 18.11 20.00
N LEU A 59 -4.94 17.04 19.73
CA LEU A 59 -3.83 16.57 20.58
C LEU A 59 -2.47 17.14 20.13
N LYS A 60 -2.40 17.81 18.99
CA LYS A 60 -1.14 18.28 18.38
C LYS A 60 -0.33 19.19 19.31
N ALA A 61 -1.00 20.08 20.03
CA ALA A 61 -0.35 20.98 21.01
C ALA A 61 0.26 20.24 22.20
N GLN A 62 -0.29 19.07 22.56
CA GLN A 62 0.18 18.24 23.68
C GLN A 62 1.29 17.27 23.29
N LYS A 63 1.57 17.12 21.98
CA LYS A 63 2.55 16.16 21.47
C LYS A 63 3.96 16.30 22.07
N PRO A 64 4.51 17.52 22.31
CA PRO A 64 5.83 17.69 22.93
C PRO A 64 5.91 17.07 24.33
N ASP A 65 4.80 17.05 25.08
CA ASP A 65 4.72 16.54 26.44
C ASP A 65 4.47 15.01 26.51
N MET A 66 4.20 14.38 25.37
CA MET A 66 4.01 12.94 25.24
C MET A 66 5.33 12.19 25.39
N SER A 67 5.28 10.98 25.95
CA SER A 67 6.41 10.06 25.94
C SER A 67 6.83 9.73 24.50
N LYS A 68 8.04 9.26 24.27
CA LYS A 68 8.53 8.89 22.95
C LYS A 68 7.63 7.85 22.27
N ALA A 69 7.16 6.86 23.02
CA ALA A 69 6.22 5.84 22.53
C ALA A 69 4.91 6.46 22.07
N GLN A 70 4.33 7.34 22.88
CA GLN A 70 3.09 8.04 22.54
C GLN A 70 3.26 8.96 21.32
N GLN A 71 4.39 9.68 21.20
CA GLN A 71 4.67 10.50 20.02
C GLN A 71 4.73 9.67 18.73
N MET A 72 5.37 8.50 18.78
CA MET A 72 5.48 7.61 17.61
C MET A 72 4.14 6.96 17.28
N HIS A 73 3.36 6.59 18.30
CA HIS A 73 2.01 6.08 18.10
C HIS A 73 1.07 7.15 17.54
N TYR A 74 1.14 8.38 18.08
CA TYR A 74 0.42 9.53 17.53
C TYR A 74 0.74 9.74 16.04
N ASP A 75 2.04 9.75 15.68
CA ASP A 75 2.46 9.95 14.29
C ASP A 75 1.97 8.82 13.37
N LEU A 76 1.96 7.58 13.84
CA LEU A 76 1.48 6.43 13.08
C LEU A 76 -0.03 6.53 12.79
N ILE A 77 -0.86 6.78 13.82
CA ILE A 77 -2.31 6.88 13.63
C ILE A 77 -2.72 8.18 12.93
N TYR A 78 -1.97 9.26 13.11
CA TYR A 78 -2.18 10.50 12.36
C TYR A 78 -1.94 10.29 10.86
N ALA A 79 -0.86 9.60 10.48
CA ALA A 79 -0.61 9.21 9.10
C ALA A 79 -1.69 8.26 8.55
N LYS A 80 -2.18 7.30 9.36
CA LYS A 80 -3.33 6.45 9.00
C LYS A 80 -4.58 7.29 8.70
N ALA A 81 -4.84 8.30 9.54
CA ALA A 81 -5.99 9.20 9.36
C ALA A 81 -5.85 10.08 8.11
N MET A 82 -4.68 10.67 7.87
CA MET A 82 -4.41 11.43 6.63
C MET A 82 -4.64 10.58 5.39
N ASN A 83 -4.04 9.39 5.31
CA ASN A 83 -4.19 8.51 4.17
C ASN A 83 -5.65 8.08 3.92
N LYS A 84 -6.41 7.78 4.98
CA LYS A 84 -7.84 7.44 4.88
C LYS A 84 -8.73 8.65 4.54
N SER A 85 -8.31 9.86 4.88
CA SER A 85 -9.00 11.13 4.54
C SER A 85 -8.60 11.70 3.20
N PHE A 86 -7.77 11.00 2.42
CA PHE A 86 -7.21 11.48 1.14
C PHE A 86 -6.47 12.82 1.26
N VAL A 87 -5.75 13.01 2.37
CA VAL A 87 -4.84 14.13 2.57
C VAL A 87 -3.45 13.68 2.16
N ASP A 88 -2.91 14.31 1.11
CA ASP A 88 -1.61 13.96 0.55
C ASP A 88 -0.46 14.26 1.49
N PHE A 89 0.53 13.39 1.52
CA PHE A 89 1.78 13.60 2.23
C PHE A 89 2.71 14.47 1.41
N THR A 90 3.42 15.39 2.09
CA THR A 90 4.37 16.32 1.46
C THR A 90 5.83 16.04 1.84
N THR A 91 6.08 15.13 2.79
CA THR A 91 7.42 14.76 3.28
C THR A 91 7.42 13.35 3.89
N ASP A 92 8.53 12.66 3.75
CA ASP A 92 8.76 11.33 4.31
C ASP A 92 9.38 11.31 5.72
N SER A 93 9.84 12.49 6.19
CA SER A 93 10.67 12.62 7.40
C SER A 93 9.99 12.10 8.67
N VAL A 94 8.66 12.28 8.79
CA VAL A 94 7.89 11.78 9.94
C VAL A 94 7.80 10.26 9.89
N MET A 95 7.37 9.70 8.75
CA MET A 95 7.16 8.26 8.63
C MET A 95 8.46 7.47 8.65
N LYS A 96 9.58 8.02 8.18
CA LYS A 96 10.91 7.40 8.38
C LYS A 96 11.26 7.22 9.86
N ARG A 97 10.97 8.21 10.71
CA ARG A 97 11.18 8.09 12.18
C ARG A 97 10.23 7.06 12.80
N VAL A 98 8.98 7.02 12.35
CA VAL A 98 7.99 6.05 12.81
C VAL A 98 8.43 4.64 12.46
N VAL A 99 8.82 4.37 11.21
CA VAL A 99 9.34 3.06 10.79
C VAL A 99 10.55 2.66 11.62
N ALA A 100 11.55 3.54 11.75
CA ALA A 100 12.77 3.25 12.53
C ALA A 100 12.49 2.95 14.02
N TYR A 101 11.43 3.51 14.57
CA TYR A 101 10.98 3.20 15.93
C TYR A 101 10.28 1.85 16.00
N TYR A 102 9.31 1.61 15.12
CA TYR A 102 8.52 0.36 15.15
C TYR A 102 9.32 -0.87 14.72
N ASP A 103 10.36 -0.72 13.91
CA ASP A 103 11.29 -1.82 13.62
C ASP A 103 11.93 -2.42 14.89
N LYS A 104 12.10 -1.60 15.93
CA LYS A 104 12.73 -2.01 17.20
C LYS A 104 11.71 -2.34 18.29
N HIS A 105 10.52 -1.75 18.24
CA HIS A 105 9.57 -1.75 19.36
C HIS A 105 8.18 -2.23 18.99
N GLY A 106 7.88 -2.39 17.68
CA GLY A 106 6.55 -2.70 17.22
C GLY A 106 6.27 -4.20 17.10
N SER A 107 4.99 -4.55 17.24
CA SER A 107 4.46 -5.83 16.80
C SER A 107 4.57 -5.99 15.28
N VAL A 108 4.37 -7.19 14.76
CA VAL A 108 4.36 -7.46 13.31
C VAL A 108 3.37 -6.56 12.57
N ASN A 109 2.14 -6.44 13.08
CA ASN A 109 1.09 -5.62 12.44
C ASN A 109 1.41 -4.12 12.48
N GLU A 110 1.99 -3.61 13.56
CA GLU A 110 2.40 -2.20 13.64
C GLU A 110 3.56 -1.88 12.69
N ARG A 111 4.55 -2.77 12.57
CA ARG A 111 5.62 -2.63 11.58
C ARG A 111 5.07 -2.67 10.15
N MET A 112 4.18 -3.61 9.87
CA MET A 112 3.50 -3.72 8.59
C MET A 112 2.72 -2.45 8.25
N LEU A 113 1.98 -1.87 9.22
CA LEU A 113 1.27 -0.61 9.05
C LEU A 113 2.23 0.57 8.81
N ALA A 114 3.33 0.65 9.55
CA ALA A 114 4.32 1.71 9.39
C ALA A 114 4.97 1.70 7.99
N TYR A 115 5.38 0.53 7.49
CA TYR A 115 5.89 0.39 6.12
C TYR A 115 4.83 0.67 5.06
N TYR A 116 3.59 0.21 5.25
CA TYR A 116 2.50 0.54 4.34
C TYR A 116 2.29 2.05 4.23
N LEU A 117 2.24 2.76 5.36
CA LEU A 117 2.06 4.21 5.37
C LEU A 117 3.25 4.96 4.78
N LEU A 118 4.48 4.49 5.00
CA LEU A 118 5.66 5.05 4.32
C LEU A 118 5.59 4.82 2.80
N GLY A 119 5.08 3.67 2.36
CA GLY A 119 4.77 3.42 0.96
C GLY A 119 3.72 4.39 0.40
N CYS A 120 2.67 4.72 1.18
CA CYS A 120 1.68 5.74 0.80
C CYS A 120 2.31 7.13 0.69
N VAL A 121 3.24 7.48 1.60
CA VAL A 121 3.99 8.74 1.52
C VAL A 121 4.75 8.84 0.20
N TYR A 122 5.50 7.80 -0.18
CA TYR A 122 6.23 7.80 -1.45
C TYR A 122 5.32 7.79 -2.67
N ARG A 123 4.14 7.16 -2.59
CA ARG A 123 3.11 7.25 -3.63
C ARG A 123 2.69 8.71 -3.87
N ASP A 124 2.42 9.47 -2.80
CA ASP A 124 1.98 10.86 -2.89
C ASP A 124 3.13 11.80 -3.33
N LEU A 125 4.37 11.46 -2.98
CA LEU A 125 5.59 12.11 -3.49
C LEU A 125 5.96 11.68 -4.92
N GLN A 126 5.14 10.83 -5.55
CA GLN A 126 5.32 10.30 -6.90
C GLN A 126 6.61 9.47 -7.08
N ASP A 127 7.16 8.91 -6.02
CA ASP A 127 8.27 7.96 -6.04
C ASP A 127 7.72 6.52 -6.02
N ALA A 128 7.27 6.04 -7.18
CA ALA A 128 6.68 4.72 -7.33
C ALA A 128 7.63 3.58 -6.92
N PRO A 129 8.95 3.59 -7.21
CA PRO A 129 9.87 2.58 -6.76
C PRO A 129 9.99 2.49 -5.24
N ALA A 130 10.19 3.62 -4.56
CA ALA A 130 10.27 3.66 -3.10
C ALA A 130 8.93 3.26 -2.46
N SER A 131 7.80 3.63 -3.08
CA SER A 131 6.47 3.19 -2.66
C SER A 131 6.34 1.67 -2.70
N LEU A 132 6.68 1.03 -3.83
CA LEU A 132 6.63 -0.43 -4.00
C LEU A 132 7.58 -1.15 -3.04
N ASP A 133 8.81 -0.65 -2.84
CA ASP A 133 9.76 -1.21 -1.88
C ASP A 133 9.18 -1.30 -0.47
N ASN A 134 8.57 -0.22 -0.01
CA ASN A 134 7.96 -0.19 1.31
C ASN A 134 6.70 -1.07 1.40
N TYR A 135 5.91 -1.18 0.33
CA TYR A 135 4.80 -2.13 0.28
C TYR A 135 5.28 -3.58 0.32
N TYR A 136 6.36 -3.92 -0.40
CA TYR A 136 6.95 -5.26 -0.33
C TYR A 136 7.49 -5.58 1.06
N LYS A 137 8.21 -4.64 1.70
CA LYS A 137 8.66 -4.81 3.10
C LYS A 137 7.49 -5.05 4.05
N ALA A 138 6.38 -4.33 3.87
CA ALA A 138 5.18 -4.56 4.65
C ALA A 138 4.61 -5.98 4.43
N VAL A 139 4.55 -6.47 3.18
CA VAL A 139 4.08 -7.82 2.86
C VAL A 139 5.01 -8.91 3.43
N GLU A 140 6.33 -8.71 3.36
CA GLU A 140 7.33 -9.65 3.86
C GLU A 140 7.27 -9.85 5.39
N LEU A 141 6.83 -8.82 6.12
CA LEU A 141 6.62 -8.92 7.57
C LEU A 141 5.40 -9.76 7.94
N ALA A 142 4.44 -9.93 7.03
CA ALA A 142 3.17 -10.54 7.35
C ALA A 142 3.30 -12.07 7.60
N ASP A 143 2.96 -12.50 8.79
CA ASP A 143 2.80 -13.93 9.09
C ASP A 143 1.36 -14.36 8.79
N THR A 144 1.12 -14.82 7.56
CA THR A 144 -0.19 -15.29 7.11
C THR A 144 -0.63 -16.63 7.74
N THR A 145 0.19 -17.24 8.59
CA THR A 145 -0.18 -18.44 9.37
C THR A 145 -0.70 -18.09 10.75
N SER A 146 -0.43 -16.88 11.22
CA SER A 146 -0.88 -16.38 12.53
C SER A 146 -2.34 -15.96 12.48
N ALA A 147 -3.11 -16.34 13.51
CA ALA A 147 -4.49 -15.89 13.70
C ALA A 147 -4.60 -14.37 13.94
N SER A 148 -3.51 -13.71 14.34
CA SER A 148 -3.45 -12.27 14.60
C SER A 148 -3.01 -11.46 13.38
N CYS A 149 -2.82 -12.07 12.20
CA CYS A 149 -2.42 -11.37 10.98
C CYS A 149 -3.51 -10.37 10.55
N ASP A 150 -3.11 -9.12 10.28
CA ASP A 150 -4.01 -8.10 9.73
C ASP A 150 -4.22 -8.30 8.23
N TYR A 151 -5.14 -9.22 7.88
CA TYR A 151 -5.51 -9.48 6.49
C TYR A 151 -6.17 -8.29 5.80
N ALA A 152 -6.83 -7.39 6.56
CA ALA A 152 -7.44 -6.19 6.00
C ALA A 152 -6.34 -5.21 5.53
N LEU A 153 -5.27 -5.09 6.29
CA LEU A 153 -4.10 -4.30 5.90
C LEU A 153 -3.40 -4.93 4.70
N LEU A 154 -3.21 -6.26 4.66
CA LEU A 154 -2.64 -6.95 3.49
C LEU A 154 -3.47 -6.71 2.23
N ALA A 155 -4.79 -6.77 2.32
CA ALA A 155 -5.65 -6.47 1.18
C ALA A 155 -5.44 -5.03 0.67
N ARG A 156 -5.30 -4.06 1.58
CA ARG A 156 -5.02 -2.65 1.23
C ARG A 156 -3.65 -2.48 0.60
N ILE A 157 -2.62 -3.16 1.09
CA ILE A 157 -1.27 -3.10 0.52
C ILE A 157 -1.28 -3.60 -0.92
N HIS A 158 -1.87 -4.78 -1.19
CA HIS A 158 -1.98 -5.31 -2.54
C HIS A 158 -2.86 -4.44 -3.44
N GLY A 159 -3.90 -3.80 -2.89
CA GLY A 159 -4.70 -2.79 -3.60
C GLY A 159 -3.88 -1.55 -3.99
N ALA A 160 -2.99 -1.08 -3.13
CA ALA A 160 -2.09 0.03 -3.41
C ALA A 160 -1.04 -0.32 -4.48
N MET A 161 -0.46 -1.53 -4.42
CA MET A 161 0.45 -2.05 -5.44
C MET A 161 -0.24 -2.19 -6.80
N LEU A 162 -1.49 -2.67 -6.83
CA LEU A 162 -2.31 -2.73 -8.03
C LEU A 162 -2.42 -1.36 -8.73
N VAL A 163 -2.70 -0.30 -7.96
CA VAL A 163 -2.82 1.06 -8.53
C VAL A 163 -1.51 1.51 -9.18
N LEU A 164 -0.37 1.24 -8.56
CA LEU A 164 0.95 1.55 -9.12
C LEU A 164 1.20 0.75 -10.40
N TYR A 165 0.95 -0.56 -10.41
CA TYR A 165 1.13 -1.38 -11.60
C TYR A 165 0.19 -1.05 -12.77
N ASN A 166 -1.02 -0.53 -12.47
CA ASN A 166 -1.89 0.02 -13.51
C ASN A 166 -1.28 1.26 -14.17
N LYS A 167 -0.67 2.15 -13.38
CA LYS A 167 0.03 3.33 -13.92
C LYS A 167 1.25 2.95 -14.77
N GLU A 168 1.93 1.86 -14.42
CA GLU A 168 3.10 1.35 -15.13
C GLU A 168 2.76 0.49 -16.36
N SER A 169 1.47 0.38 -16.72
CA SER A 169 1.03 -0.48 -17.82
C SER A 169 1.52 -1.93 -17.72
N SER A 170 1.51 -2.47 -16.50
CA SER A 170 1.94 -3.85 -16.18
C SER A 170 0.74 -4.74 -15.88
N PRO A 171 -0.08 -5.13 -16.88
CA PRO A 171 -1.36 -5.77 -16.67
C PRO A 171 -1.28 -7.12 -15.94
N GLN A 172 -0.23 -7.92 -16.17
CA GLN A 172 -0.05 -9.21 -15.49
C GLN A 172 0.19 -9.03 -13.99
N LYS A 173 1.03 -8.04 -13.60
CA LYS A 173 1.28 -7.71 -12.19
C LYS A 173 0.02 -7.13 -11.55
N SER A 174 -0.66 -6.23 -12.24
CA SER A 174 -1.94 -5.65 -11.82
C SER A 174 -2.99 -6.74 -11.50
N ILE A 175 -3.20 -7.71 -12.39
CA ILE A 175 -4.10 -8.84 -12.18
C ILE A 175 -3.68 -9.68 -10.96
N LYS A 176 -2.37 -9.93 -10.81
CA LYS A 176 -1.84 -10.69 -9.66
C LYS A 176 -2.17 -9.98 -8.34
N GLU A 177 -1.89 -8.69 -8.26
CA GLU A 177 -2.13 -7.91 -7.04
C GLU A 177 -3.62 -7.79 -6.73
N ALA A 178 -4.48 -7.62 -7.74
CA ALA A 178 -5.94 -7.64 -7.56
C ALA A 178 -6.45 -8.97 -6.99
N LYS A 179 -5.89 -10.11 -7.45
CA LYS A 179 -6.23 -11.44 -6.91
C LYS A 179 -5.80 -11.59 -5.45
N LEU A 180 -4.60 -11.12 -5.10
CA LEU A 180 -4.10 -11.16 -3.72
C LEU A 180 -4.92 -10.25 -2.81
N ALA A 181 -5.23 -9.03 -3.25
CA ALA A 181 -6.11 -8.13 -2.51
C ALA A 181 -7.48 -8.75 -2.23
N ALA A 182 -8.10 -9.39 -3.24
CA ALA A 182 -9.38 -10.09 -3.07
C ALA A 182 -9.28 -11.27 -2.09
N LYS A 183 -8.20 -12.08 -2.19
CA LYS A 183 -7.95 -13.19 -1.27
C LYS A 183 -7.86 -12.71 0.18
N TYR A 184 -7.04 -11.69 0.45
CA TYR A 184 -6.83 -11.21 1.82
C TYR A 184 -8.04 -10.45 2.37
N ALA A 185 -8.77 -9.71 1.53
CA ALA A 185 -10.05 -9.11 1.94
C ALA A 185 -11.08 -10.19 2.34
N TRP A 186 -11.11 -11.32 1.62
CA TRP A 186 -11.94 -12.46 1.99
C TRP A 186 -11.53 -13.09 3.31
N MET A 187 -10.23 -13.25 3.55
CA MET A 187 -9.69 -13.74 4.83
C MET A 187 -9.98 -12.78 5.99
N ALA A 188 -10.01 -11.48 5.72
CA ALA A 188 -10.43 -10.44 6.67
C ALA A 188 -11.95 -10.41 6.93
N LYS A 189 -12.73 -11.25 6.23
CA LYS A 189 -14.22 -11.26 6.25
C LYS A 189 -14.84 -9.93 5.77
N ASP A 190 -14.08 -9.13 5.04
CA ASP A 190 -14.57 -7.92 4.39
C ASP A 190 -15.08 -8.25 3.00
N THR A 191 -16.36 -8.62 2.94
CA THR A 191 -17.03 -9.05 1.71
C THR A 191 -17.08 -7.94 0.66
N LEU A 192 -17.23 -6.68 1.10
CA LEU A 192 -17.27 -5.52 0.21
C LEU A 192 -15.90 -5.30 -0.45
N ALA A 193 -14.84 -5.21 0.35
CA ALA A 193 -13.48 -5.06 -0.18
C ALA A 193 -13.09 -6.25 -1.08
N ALA A 194 -13.51 -7.47 -0.73
CA ALA A 194 -13.20 -8.66 -1.51
C ALA A 194 -13.81 -8.61 -2.93
N VAL A 195 -15.09 -8.23 -3.07
CA VAL A 195 -15.73 -8.15 -4.39
C VAL A 195 -15.19 -6.98 -5.21
N VAL A 196 -14.89 -5.84 -4.57
CA VAL A 196 -14.26 -4.68 -5.23
C VAL A 196 -12.88 -5.09 -5.77
N ALA A 197 -12.04 -5.69 -4.96
CA ALA A 197 -10.71 -6.17 -5.37
C ALA A 197 -10.80 -7.25 -6.46
N TYR A 198 -11.76 -8.18 -6.37
CA TYR A 198 -12.00 -9.19 -7.41
C TYR A 198 -12.35 -8.54 -8.75
N ARG A 199 -13.19 -7.51 -8.76
CA ARG A 199 -13.57 -6.75 -9.95
C ARG A 199 -12.39 -5.95 -10.54
N ASN A 200 -11.47 -5.47 -9.72
CA ASN A 200 -10.33 -4.68 -10.15
C ASN A 200 -9.37 -5.43 -11.11
N GLN A 201 -9.49 -6.76 -11.24
CA GLN A 201 -8.79 -7.53 -12.28
C GLN A 201 -9.22 -7.13 -13.70
N VAL A 202 -10.41 -6.57 -13.85
CA VAL A 202 -11.02 -6.21 -15.16
C VAL A 202 -10.13 -5.26 -15.94
N GLY A 203 -9.50 -4.27 -15.29
CA GLY A 203 -8.57 -3.33 -15.94
C GLY A 203 -7.42 -4.04 -16.64
N GLY A 204 -6.71 -4.90 -15.93
CA GLY A 204 -5.59 -5.64 -16.52
C GLY A 204 -6.01 -6.59 -17.65
N TYR A 205 -7.20 -7.21 -17.57
CA TYR A 205 -7.70 -8.03 -18.69
C TYR A 205 -8.15 -7.20 -19.88
N TYR A 206 -8.62 -5.95 -19.68
CA TYR A 206 -8.82 -5.01 -20.76
C TYR A 206 -7.53 -4.68 -21.50
N ASP A 207 -6.47 -4.36 -20.77
CA ASP A 207 -5.16 -4.04 -21.33
C ASP A 207 -4.55 -5.22 -22.11
N LEU A 208 -4.89 -6.45 -21.72
CA LEU A 208 -4.52 -7.68 -22.44
C LEU A 208 -5.45 -8.02 -23.61
N GLY A 209 -6.50 -7.24 -23.86
CA GLY A 209 -7.50 -7.52 -24.91
C GLY A 209 -8.38 -8.75 -24.63
N ASN A 210 -8.40 -9.27 -23.40
CA ASN A 210 -9.13 -10.49 -23.03
C ASN A 210 -10.58 -10.19 -22.62
N SER A 211 -11.44 -9.94 -23.61
CA SER A 211 -12.84 -9.60 -23.40
C SER A 211 -13.67 -10.71 -22.72
N ASP A 212 -13.26 -11.98 -22.85
CA ASP A 212 -13.97 -13.09 -22.19
C ASP A 212 -13.74 -13.06 -20.67
N SER A 213 -12.50 -12.82 -20.24
CA SER A 213 -12.19 -12.64 -18.82
C SER A 213 -12.85 -11.40 -18.25
N VAL A 214 -12.83 -10.28 -18.96
CA VAL A 214 -13.54 -9.04 -18.59
C VAL A 214 -15.02 -9.33 -18.31
N LEU A 215 -15.70 -9.99 -19.25
CA LEU A 215 -17.13 -10.31 -19.12
C LEU A 215 -17.38 -11.30 -17.97
N SER A 216 -16.61 -12.38 -17.89
CA SER A 216 -16.77 -13.42 -16.86
C SER A 216 -16.61 -12.85 -15.45
N ILE A 217 -15.57 -12.04 -15.21
CA ILE A 217 -15.29 -11.44 -13.90
C ILE A 217 -16.41 -10.44 -13.55
N SER A 218 -16.79 -9.58 -14.50
CA SER A 218 -17.82 -8.57 -14.27
C SER A 218 -19.19 -9.17 -13.98
N LEU A 219 -19.58 -10.23 -14.69
CA LEU A 219 -20.84 -10.94 -14.43
C LEU A 219 -20.82 -11.65 -13.08
N LYS A 220 -19.74 -12.34 -12.72
CA LYS A 220 -19.61 -12.99 -11.41
C LYS A 220 -19.68 -11.99 -10.26
N ALA A 221 -18.98 -10.85 -10.38
CA ALA A 221 -19.04 -9.79 -9.38
C ALA A 221 -20.45 -9.19 -9.27
N HIS A 222 -21.11 -8.92 -10.40
CA HIS A 222 -22.48 -8.42 -10.45
C HIS A 222 -23.47 -9.38 -9.77
N ASP A 223 -23.42 -10.66 -10.12
CA ASP A 223 -24.29 -11.70 -9.53
C ASP A 223 -24.04 -11.89 -8.04
N PHE A 224 -22.78 -11.83 -7.61
CA PHE A 224 -22.43 -11.90 -6.21
C PHE A 224 -23.00 -10.71 -5.43
N CYS A 225 -22.82 -9.47 -5.93
CA CYS A 225 -23.39 -8.27 -5.31
C CYS A 225 -24.91 -8.34 -5.21
N ARG A 226 -25.58 -8.80 -6.27
CA ARG A 226 -27.05 -8.97 -6.30
C ARG A 226 -27.52 -9.95 -5.24
N LYS A 227 -26.83 -11.10 -5.08
CA LYS A 227 -27.19 -12.14 -4.09
C LYS A 227 -26.98 -11.70 -2.65
N ASN A 228 -26.00 -10.82 -2.41
CA ASN A 228 -25.62 -10.36 -1.08
C ASN A 228 -26.14 -8.95 -0.73
N GLY A 229 -27.04 -8.37 -1.52
CA GLY A 229 -27.66 -7.08 -1.24
C GLY A 229 -26.72 -5.88 -1.34
N LEU A 230 -25.56 -6.02 -2.01
CA LEU A 230 -24.59 -4.95 -2.23
C LEU A 230 -25.04 -4.05 -3.41
N ALA A 231 -26.13 -3.32 -3.20
CA ALA A 231 -26.84 -2.62 -4.28
C ALA A 231 -25.95 -1.62 -5.05
N THR A 232 -25.11 -0.82 -4.38
CA THR A 232 -24.24 0.15 -5.02
C THR A 232 -23.18 -0.54 -5.89
N GLU A 233 -22.49 -1.54 -5.35
CA GLU A 233 -21.43 -2.27 -6.05
C GLU A 233 -21.94 -3.10 -7.23
N MET A 234 -23.19 -3.54 -7.18
CA MET A 234 -23.82 -4.25 -8.27
C MET A 234 -23.80 -3.45 -9.58
N TYR A 235 -23.94 -2.12 -9.51
CA TYR A 235 -23.96 -1.25 -10.69
C TYR A 235 -22.57 -0.86 -11.20
N HIS A 236 -21.55 -0.82 -10.35
CA HIS A 236 -20.20 -0.38 -10.72
C HIS A 236 -19.54 -1.26 -11.81
N GLY A 237 -19.89 -2.56 -11.87
CA GLY A 237 -19.36 -3.48 -12.89
C GLY A 237 -20.11 -3.47 -14.23
N LEU A 238 -21.29 -2.84 -14.32
CA LEU A 238 -22.16 -2.93 -15.50
C LEU A 238 -21.56 -2.29 -16.74
N ASN A 239 -20.77 -1.23 -16.59
CA ASN A 239 -20.15 -0.55 -17.73
C ASN A 239 -19.26 -1.50 -18.56
N ALA A 240 -18.48 -2.35 -17.90
CA ALA A 240 -17.63 -3.33 -18.57
C ALA A 240 -18.47 -4.41 -19.30
N ILE A 241 -19.57 -4.86 -18.68
CA ILE A 241 -20.49 -5.82 -19.29
C ILE A 241 -21.14 -5.21 -20.55
N ILE A 242 -21.61 -3.97 -20.45
CA ILE A 242 -22.21 -3.22 -21.56
C ILE A 242 -21.21 -3.08 -22.71
N ASP A 243 -19.98 -2.64 -22.41
CA ASP A 243 -18.94 -2.46 -23.41
C ASP A 243 -18.65 -3.74 -24.20
N VAL A 244 -18.45 -4.86 -23.48
CA VAL A 244 -18.17 -6.14 -24.15
C VAL A 244 -19.33 -6.59 -25.03
N TYR A 245 -20.60 -6.44 -24.59
CA TYR A 245 -21.76 -6.81 -25.44
C TYR A 245 -21.90 -5.87 -26.67
N ILE A 246 -21.62 -4.58 -26.54
CA ILE A 246 -21.60 -3.66 -27.70
C ILE A 246 -20.50 -4.07 -28.68
N ASN A 247 -19.29 -4.39 -28.21
CA ASN A 247 -18.20 -4.84 -29.08
C ASN A 247 -18.54 -6.14 -29.82
N ARG A 248 -19.34 -7.02 -29.20
CA ARG A 248 -19.86 -8.24 -29.81
C ARG A 248 -21.12 -8.03 -30.68
N LYS A 249 -21.60 -6.78 -30.79
CA LYS A 249 -22.85 -6.41 -31.48
C LYS A 249 -24.08 -7.10 -30.87
N ASP A 250 -24.01 -7.58 -29.64
CA ASP A 250 -25.14 -8.12 -28.89
C ASP A 250 -25.92 -6.99 -28.19
N TYR A 251 -26.60 -6.22 -29.02
CA TYR A 251 -27.35 -5.04 -28.54
C TYR A 251 -28.54 -5.43 -27.65
N LYS A 252 -29.03 -6.66 -27.75
CA LYS A 252 -30.12 -7.14 -26.88
C LYS A 252 -29.66 -7.20 -25.43
N ARG A 253 -28.50 -7.85 -25.17
CA ARG A 253 -27.92 -7.93 -23.82
C ARG A 253 -27.39 -6.59 -23.35
N ALA A 254 -26.71 -5.83 -24.21
CA ALA A 254 -26.26 -4.48 -23.88
C ALA A 254 -27.42 -3.60 -23.40
N GLY A 255 -28.54 -3.60 -24.15
CA GLY A 255 -29.74 -2.83 -23.82
C GLY A 255 -30.39 -3.23 -22.50
N TYR A 256 -30.37 -4.53 -22.15
CA TYR A 256 -30.85 -5.02 -20.85
C TYR A 256 -30.06 -4.40 -19.69
N TYR A 257 -28.72 -4.41 -19.74
CA TYR A 257 -27.90 -3.84 -18.71
C TYR A 257 -27.94 -2.30 -18.67
N ILE A 258 -28.09 -1.63 -19.82
CA ILE A 258 -28.35 -0.18 -19.89
C ILE A 258 -29.66 0.18 -19.20
N GLN A 259 -30.73 -0.58 -19.45
CA GLN A 259 -32.00 -0.35 -18.78
C GLN A 259 -31.93 -0.57 -17.28
N MET A 260 -31.22 -1.61 -16.84
CA MET A 260 -30.94 -1.85 -15.41
C MET A 260 -30.24 -0.67 -14.77
N MET A 261 -29.20 -0.10 -15.40
CA MET A 261 -28.52 1.11 -14.90
C MET A 261 -29.47 2.32 -14.81
N ARG A 262 -30.36 2.49 -15.78
CA ARG A 262 -31.33 3.60 -15.80
C ARG A 262 -32.35 3.55 -14.67
N GLN A 263 -32.71 2.37 -14.18
CA GLN A 263 -33.59 2.23 -13.02
C GLN A 263 -33.00 2.80 -11.71
N LYS A 264 -31.69 3.00 -11.66
CA LYS A 264 -30.96 3.65 -10.58
C LYS A 264 -30.29 4.95 -11.04
N ALA A 265 -30.86 5.60 -12.06
CA ALA A 265 -30.31 6.77 -12.74
C ALA A 265 -29.92 7.90 -11.77
N ASP A 266 -30.68 8.10 -10.69
CA ASP A 266 -30.44 9.16 -9.71
C ASP A 266 -29.05 9.07 -9.02
N GLN A 267 -28.45 7.89 -9.01
CA GLN A 267 -27.11 7.68 -8.45
C GLN A 267 -25.99 7.87 -9.49
N PHE A 268 -26.26 7.63 -10.79
CA PHE A 268 -25.24 7.56 -11.85
C PHE A 268 -25.46 8.54 -13.00
N ILE A 269 -26.71 8.95 -13.26
CA ILE A 269 -27.10 9.76 -14.42
C ILE A 269 -28.03 10.88 -13.94
N THR A 270 -27.53 12.11 -13.88
CA THR A 270 -28.42 13.26 -13.68
C THR A 270 -28.91 13.75 -15.04
N PRO A 271 -30.16 14.28 -15.15
CA PRO A 271 -30.68 14.80 -16.42
C PRO A 271 -29.87 15.96 -17.01
N SER A 272 -29.19 16.73 -16.15
CA SER A 272 -28.51 17.98 -16.52
C SER A 272 -26.99 17.89 -16.59
N GLN A 273 -26.34 16.99 -15.85
CA GLN A 273 -24.88 16.92 -15.77
C GLN A 273 -24.35 15.49 -15.80
N VAL A 274 -23.18 15.28 -16.43
CA VAL A 274 -22.45 14.03 -16.35
C VAL A 274 -21.76 13.97 -14.99
N ARG A 275 -22.15 13.01 -14.16
CA ARG A 275 -21.48 12.81 -12.88
C ARG A 275 -20.03 12.38 -13.12
N ARG A 276 -19.09 12.99 -12.40
CA ARG A 276 -17.66 12.65 -12.46
C ARG A 276 -17.46 11.13 -12.30
N GLY A 277 -16.75 10.50 -13.23
CA GLY A 277 -16.52 9.06 -13.28
C GLY A 277 -17.57 8.26 -14.06
N SER A 278 -18.64 8.91 -14.56
CA SER A 278 -19.69 8.26 -15.38
C SER A 278 -19.52 8.50 -16.89
N GLU A 279 -18.46 9.17 -17.32
CA GLU A 279 -18.25 9.60 -18.70
C GLU A 279 -18.15 8.41 -19.65
N LEU A 280 -17.44 7.34 -19.25
CA LEU A 280 -17.35 6.10 -20.04
C LEU A 280 -18.69 5.40 -20.19
N LEU A 281 -19.59 5.53 -19.22
CA LEU A 281 -20.93 5.00 -19.32
C LEU A 281 -21.72 5.75 -20.41
N TYR A 282 -21.66 7.09 -20.45
CA TYR A 282 -22.29 7.87 -21.50
C TYR A 282 -21.74 7.52 -22.89
N TYR A 283 -20.43 7.28 -22.98
CA TYR A 283 -19.81 6.80 -24.21
C TYR A 283 -20.40 5.46 -24.67
N ASN A 284 -20.52 4.49 -23.78
CA ASN A 284 -21.07 3.18 -24.12
C ASN A 284 -22.58 3.25 -24.46
N ILE A 285 -23.35 4.08 -23.76
CA ILE A 285 -24.75 4.30 -24.12
C ILE A 285 -24.87 4.94 -25.52
N GLY A 286 -24.00 5.92 -25.83
CA GLY A 286 -23.96 6.53 -27.17
C GLY A 286 -23.66 5.50 -28.26
N ARG A 287 -22.67 4.63 -28.04
CA ARG A 287 -22.32 3.52 -28.95
C ARG A 287 -23.47 2.53 -29.14
N TYR A 288 -24.16 2.20 -28.05
CA TYR A 288 -25.37 1.34 -28.12
C TYR A 288 -26.44 1.95 -29.02
N TYR A 289 -26.76 3.25 -28.85
CA TYR A 289 -27.77 3.91 -29.68
C TYR A 289 -27.35 3.98 -31.15
N CYS A 290 -26.09 4.29 -31.44
CA CYS A 290 -25.60 4.19 -32.83
C CYS A 290 -25.72 2.77 -33.37
N GLY A 291 -25.44 1.75 -32.58
CA GLY A 291 -25.50 0.35 -32.98
C GLY A 291 -26.90 -0.17 -33.30
N ILE A 292 -27.92 0.41 -32.67
CA ILE A 292 -29.34 0.08 -32.93
C ILE A 292 -30.01 1.05 -33.94
N GLY A 293 -29.22 1.89 -34.63
CA GLY A 293 -29.71 2.83 -35.67
C GLY A 293 -30.28 4.15 -35.15
N LYS A 294 -30.26 4.39 -33.82
CA LYS A 294 -30.73 5.65 -33.21
C LYS A 294 -29.56 6.62 -33.05
N VAL A 295 -28.99 7.06 -34.19
CA VAL A 295 -27.72 7.78 -34.25
C VAL A 295 -27.82 9.15 -33.59
N ASP A 296 -28.96 9.86 -33.68
CA ASP A 296 -29.10 11.18 -33.05
C ASP A 296 -29.10 11.13 -31.53
N GLU A 297 -29.71 10.10 -30.94
CA GLU A 297 -29.62 9.83 -29.50
C GLU A 297 -28.18 9.55 -29.11
N GLY A 298 -27.46 8.77 -29.91
CA GLY A 298 -26.02 8.50 -29.68
C GLY A 298 -25.17 9.77 -29.67
N ILE A 299 -25.38 10.66 -30.66
CA ILE A 299 -24.71 11.98 -30.71
C ILE A 299 -25.00 12.80 -29.44
N GLY A 300 -26.24 12.77 -28.96
CA GLY A 300 -26.64 13.45 -27.73
C GLY A 300 -25.80 12.99 -26.52
N TYR A 301 -25.58 11.67 -26.37
CA TYR A 301 -24.75 11.13 -25.29
C TYR A 301 -23.30 11.51 -25.43
N PHE A 302 -22.71 11.45 -26.63
CA PHE A 302 -21.30 11.86 -26.83
C PHE A 302 -21.07 13.34 -26.53
N ARG A 303 -22.02 14.23 -26.95
CA ARG A 303 -21.95 15.64 -26.64
C ARG A 303 -22.03 15.95 -25.16
N LYS A 304 -22.86 15.19 -24.40
CA LYS A 304 -22.95 15.36 -22.95
C LYS A 304 -21.59 15.13 -22.24
N ILE A 305 -20.75 14.20 -22.72
CA ILE A 305 -19.41 14.00 -22.16
C ILE A 305 -18.60 15.29 -22.23
N LEU A 306 -18.70 16.02 -23.35
CA LEU A 306 -17.97 17.27 -23.59
C LEU A 306 -18.45 18.45 -22.73
N THR A 307 -19.58 18.32 -22.04
CA THR A 307 -20.10 19.34 -21.10
C THR A 307 -19.69 19.12 -19.65
N ALA A 308 -18.90 18.08 -19.35
CA ALA A 308 -18.42 17.82 -17.98
C ALA A 308 -17.36 18.83 -17.55
N ASP A 309 -17.46 19.35 -16.31
CA ASP A 309 -16.58 20.41 -15.77
C ASP A 309 -15.10 20.01 -15.73
N HIS A 310 -14.80 18.73 -15.57
CA HIS A 310 -13.44 18.19 -15.47
C HIS A 310 -13.25 17.00 -16.42
N ILE A 311 -13.15 17.30 -17.71
CA ILE A 311 -12.96 16.29 -18.74
C ILE A 311 -11.45 16.03 -18.99
N THR A 312 -11.06 14.76 -18.92
CA THR A 312 -9.69 14.31 -19.24
C THR A 312 -9.47 14.20 -20.76
N PHE A 313 -8.20 14.10 -21.17
CA PHE A 313 -7.87 13.88 -22.59
C PHE A 313 -8.48 12.60 -23.14
N ASN A 314 -8.45 11.50 -22.37
CA ASN A 314 -9.04 10.21 -22.76
C ASN A 314 -10.56 10.29 -22.95
N GLN A 315 -11.24 11.06 -22.11
CA GLN A 315 -12.69 11.27 -22.21
C GLN A 315 -13.06 12.14 -23.42
N LYS A 316 -12.25 13.19 -23.73
CA LYS A 316 -12.42 13.98 -24.96
C LYS A 316 -12.21 13.14 -26.20
N GLU A 317 -11.15 12.32 -26.21
CA GLU A 317 -10.85 11.38 -27.30
C GLU A 317 -12.04 10.45 -27.53
N ALA A 318 -12.54 9.79 -26.47
CA ALA A 318 -13.69 8.89 -26.58
C ALA A 318 -14.95 9.59 -27.15
N ALA A 319 -15.25 10.81 -26.65
CA ALA A 319 -16.40 11.59 -27.14
C ALA A 319 -16.25 11.97 -28.60
N TYR A 320 -15.10 12.48 -29.04
CA TYR A 320 -14.85 12.86 -30.46
C TYR A 320 -14.83 11.65 -31.37
N ARG A 321 -14.26 10.51 -30.95
CA ARG A 321 -14.32 9.23 -31.68
C ARG A 321 -15.77 8.77 -31.85
N GLY A 322 -16.57 8.85 -30.78
CA GLY A 322 -18.00 8.52 -30.85
C GLY A 322 -18.75 9.41 -31.83
N LEU A 323 -18.54 10.73 -31.80
CA LEU A 323 -19.14 11.69 -32.73
C LEU A 323 -18.69 11.46 -34.18
N HIS A 324 -17.38 11.20 -34.39
CA HIS A 324 -16.88 10.88 -35.73
C HIS A 324 -17.61 9.66 -36.32
N ILE A 325 -17.70 8.57 -35.59
CA ILE A 325 -18.41 7.33 -36.03
C ILE A 325 -19.89 7.61 -36.26
N ALA A 326 -20.55 8.36 -35.37
CA ALA A 326 -21.95 8.69 -35.51
C ALA A 326 -22.26 9.53 -36.78
N TYR A 327 -21.39 10.51 -37.07
CA TYR A 327 -21.53 11.31 -38.31
C TYR A 327 -21.14 10.55 -39.57
N GLN A 328 -20.25 9.55 -39.51
CA GLN A 328 -20.04 8.60 -40.60
C GLN A 328 -21.32 7.81 -40.90
N LEU A 329 -22.02 7.32 -39.88
CA LEU A 329 -23.31 6.62 -40.04
C LEU A 329 -24.41 7.52 -40.66
N LYS A 330 -24.33 8.84 -40.41
CA LYS A 330 -25.24 9.83 -41.00
C LYS A 330 -24.85 10.30 -42.40
N GLY A 331 -23.62 10.04 -42.82
CA GLY A 331 -23.08 10.48 -44.10
C GLY A 331 -22.92 12.01 -44.24
N ILE A 332 -22.56 12.74 -43.18
CA ILE A 332 -22.40 14.20 -43.15
C ILE A 332 -20.89 14.58 -43.25
N PRO A 333 -20.35 14.88 -44.45
CA PRO A 333 -18.90 15.02 -44.70
C PRO A 333 -18.19 16.06 -43.82
N ASP A 334 -18.80 17.24 -43.68
CA ASP A 334 -18.19 18.33 -42.87
C ASP A 334 -18.04 17.95 -41.40
N SER A 335 -19.04 17.28 -40.86
CA SER A 335 -19.00 16.78 -39.47
C SER A 335 -18.01 15.62 -39.31
N ILE A 336 -17.94 14.73 -40.29
CA ILE A 336 -16.98 13.62 -40.32
C ILE A 336 -15.52 14.18 -40.22
N SER A 337 -15.19 15.15 -41.13
CA SER A 337 -13.88 15.78 -41.16
C SER A 337 -13.57 16.51 -39.86
N LYS A 338 -14.52 17.33 -39.37
CA LYS A 338 -14.38 18.08 -38.12
C LYS A 338 -14.05 17.15 -36.93
N TYR A 339 -14.86 16.10 -36.73
CA TYR A 339 -14.69 15.24 -35.55
C TYR A 339 -13.54 14.26 -35.72
N ALA A 340 -13.13 13.90 -36.96
CA ALA A 340 -11.89 13.18 -37.19
C ALA A 340 -10.67 14.00 -36.71
N GLN A 341 -10.60 15.27 -37.06
CA GLN A 341 -9.48 16.14 -36.64
C GLN A 341 -9.46 16.34 -35.11
N LEU A 342 -10.61 16.57 -34.49
CA LEU A 342 -10.72 16.71 -33.05
C LEU A 342 -10.35 15.42 -32.30
N PHE A 343 -10.72 14.26 -32.85
CA PHE A 343 -10.33 12.95 -32.32
C PHE A 343 -8.81 12.75 -32.39
N VAL A 344 -8.18 13.02 -33.54
CA VAL A 344 -6.72 12.90 -33.71
C VAL A 344 -6.00 13.80 -32.71
N ASN A 345 -6.39 15.07 -32.61
CA ASN A 345 -5.75 16.01 -31.69
C ASN A 345 -5.88 15.57 -30.20
N ALA A 346 -7.06 15.05 -29.84
CA ALA A 346 -7.28 14.56 -28.48
C ALA A 346 -6.50 13.27 -28.19
N ASN A 347 -6.44 12.36 -29.18
CA ASN A 347 -5.67 11.12 -29.12
C ASN A 347 -4.16 11.39 -28.96
N ASP A 348 -3.61 12.32 -29.76
CA ASP A 348 -2.19 12.71 -29.65
C ASP A 348 -1.87 13.29 -28.27
N SER A 349 -2.75 14.11 -27.73
CA SER A 349 -2.60 14.68 -26.39
C SER A 349 -2.65 13.61 -25.31
N SER A 350 -3.59 12.68 -25.41
CA SER A 350 -3.74 11.53 -24.52
C SER A 350 -2.51 10.62 -24.56
N TYR A 351 -2.06 10.29 -25.77
CA TYR A 351 -0.89 9.43 -25.99
C TYR A 351 0.40 10.06 -25.45
N ARG A 352 0.65 11.34 -25.71
CA ARG A 352 1.84 12.04 -25.17
C ARG A 352 1.84 12.05 -23.65
N HIS A 353 0.71 12.36 -23.03
CA HIS A 353 0.59 12.38 -21.56
C HIS A 353 0.87 10.99 -20.96
N SER A 354 0.22 9.95 -21.49
CA SER A 354 0.38 8.57 -21.04
C SER A 354 1.80 8.05 -21.27
N THR A 355 2.41 8.37 -22.42
CA THR A 355 3.77 7.91 -22.77
C THR A 355 4.82 8.55 -21.86
N VAL A 356 4.73 9.85 -21.60
CA VAL A 356 5.66 10.56 -20.70
C VAL A 356 5.56 9.99 -19.29
N GLU A 357 4.35 9.79 -18.77
CA GLU A 357 4.14 9.20 -17.45
C GLU A 357 4.68 7.77 -17.38
N SER A 358 4.41 6.94 -18.39
CA SER A 358 4.94 5.56 -18.47
C SER A 358 6.46 5.52 -18.59
N MET A 359 7.07 6.38 -19.39
CA MET A 359 8.53 6.45 -19.52
C MET A 359 9.20 6.85 -18.21
N TYR A 360 8.65 7.85 -17.51
CA TYR A 360 9.15 8.25 -16.20
C TYR A 360 9.08 7.11 -15.19
N ASN A 361 7.97 6.40 -15.14
CA ASN A 361 7.78 5.26 -14.23
C ASN A 361 8.72 4.10 -14.56
N ILE A 362 8.88 3.77 -15.85
CA ILE A 362 9.80 2.71 -16.30
C ILE A 362 11.26 3.06 -15.94
N GLN A 363 11.69 4.30 -16.20
CA GLN A 363 13.03 4.75 -15.85
C GLN A 363 13.27 4.70 -14.35
N SER A 364 12.33 5.22 -13.58
CA SER A 364 12.37 5.20 -12.11
C SER A 364 12.45 3.77 -11.54
N MET A 365 11.67 2.83 -12.11
CA MET A 365 11.74 1.41 -11.72
C MET A 365 13.06 0.75 -12.11
N TYR A 366 13.61 1.08 -13.29
CA TYR A 366 14.91 0.56 -13.73
C TYR A 366 16.03 1.05 -12.79
N ASP A 367 16.06 2.34 -12.48
CA ASP A 367 17.06 2.95 -11.60
C ASP A 367 16.98 2.34 -10.19
N TYR A 368 15.75 2.12 -9.69
CA TYR A 368 15.52 1.48 -8.41
C TYR A 368 16.00 0.02 -8.38
N GLN A 369 15.67 -0.80 -9.40
CA GLN A 369 16.14 -2.18 -9.48
C GLN A 369 17.68 -2.24 -9.54
N HIS A 370 18.30 -1.33 -10.29
CA HIS A 370 19.75 -1.24 -10.37
C HIS A 370 20.36 -0.84 -9.00
N TYR A 371 19.72 0.07 -8.28
CA TYR A 371 20.11 0.44 -6.91
C TYR A 371 20.00 -0.75 -5.95
N GLN A 372 18.86 -1.47 -5.98
CA GLN A 372 18.67 -2.66 -5.15
C GLN A 372 19.72 -3.75 -5.43
N GLN A 373 20.01 -4.01 -6.70
CA GLN A 373 21.05 -4.98 -7.07
C GLN A 373 22.43 -4.58 -6.53
N ARG A 374 22.77 -3.29 -6.59
CA ARG A 374 24.02 -2.78 -6.01
C ARG A 374 24.05 -2.93 -4.47
N ALA A 375 22.95 -2.59 -3.81
CA ALA A 375 22.82 -2.71 -2.37
C ALA A 375 22.94 -4.18 -1.92
N LEU A 376 22.27 -5.11 -2.61
CA LEU A 376 22.34 -6.54 -2.34
C LEU A 376 23.76 -7.06 -2.56
N LYS A 377 24.44 -6.63 -3.64
CA LYS A 377 25.84 -7.00 -3.91
C LYS A 377 26.76 -6.52 -2.80
N ALA A 378 26.62 -5.26 -2.37
CA ALA A 378 27.40 -4.72 -1.28
C ALA A 378 27.15 -5.46 0.06
N GLN A 379 25.89 -5.86 0.31
CA GLN A 379 25.54 -6.66 1.49
C GLN A 379 26.18 -8.04 1.45
N THR A 380 26.17 -8.73 0.32
CA THR A 380 26.81 -10.04 0.16
C THR A 380 28.33 -9.94 0.31
N GLU A 381 28.95 -8.91 -0.25
CA GLU A 381 30.38 -8.65 -0.08
C GLU A 381 30.76 -8.41 1.39
N ASN A 382 29.97 -7.64 2.12
CA ASN A 382 30.16 -7.44 3.57
C ASN A 382 29.97 -8.75 4.35
N GLN A 383 28.99 -9.57 4.03
CA GLN A 383 28.79 -10.89 4.69
C GLN A 383 29.99 -11.80 4.45
N LEU A 384 30.53 -11.86 3.24
CA LEU A 384 31.73 -12.61 2.91
C LEU A 384 32.96 -12.13 3.69
N LEU A 385 33.12 -10.80 3.84
CA LEU A 385 34.16 -10.21 4.66
C LEU A 385 34.06 -10.63 6.13
N TRP A 386 32.87 -10.58 6.72
CA TRP A 386 32.62 -11.03 8.08
C TRP A 386 32.90 -12.53 8.27
N LEU A 387 32.50 -13.38 7.31
CA LEU A 387 32.79 -14.80 7.32
C LEU A 387 34.28 -15.07 7.22
N SER A 388 35.01 -14.35 6.36
CA SER A 388 36.47 -14.51 6.23
C SER A 388 37.21 -14.08 7.50
N MET A 389 36.77 -13.00 8.16
CA MET A 389 37.32 -12.58 9.44
C MET A 389 37.05 -13.60 10.55
N ALA A 390 35.83 -14.14 10.61
CA ALA A 390 35.49 -15.18 11.59
C ALA A 390 36.30 -16.45 11.39
N LEU A 391 36.52 -16.88 10.14
CA LEU A 391 37.38 -18.01 9.81
C LEU A 391 38.84 -17.75 10.24
N GLY A 392 39.35 -16.53 9.99
CA GLY A 392 40.68 -16.13 10.45
C GLY A 392 40.87 -16.23 11.98
N VAL A 393 39.85 -15.80 12.74
CA VAL A 393 39.86 -15.94 14.21
C VAL A 393 39.87 -17.41 14.64
N VAL A 394 39.09 -18.26 13.99
CA VAL A 394 39.06 -19.71 14.28
C VAL A 394 40.44 -20.34 14.05
N VAL A 395 41.08 -19.99 12.91
CA VAL A 395 42.44 -20.48 12.59
C VAL A 395 43.47 -20.02 13.66
N LEU A 396 43.42 -18.76 14.10
CA LEU A 396 44.29 -18.23 15.12
C LEU A 396 44.09 -18.97 16.46
N ILE A 397 42.86 -19.24 16.86
CA ILE A 397 42.54 -20.02 18.06
C ILE A 397 43.11 -21.45 17.94
N PHE A 398 42.92 -22.08 16.77
CA PHE A 398 43.46 -23.41 16.53
C PHE A 398 45.00 -23.45 16.67
N VAL A 399 45.70 -22.50 16.05
CA VAL A 399 47.17 -22.38 16.17
C VAL A 399 47.56 -22.17 17.62
N ALA A 400 46.90 -21.29 18.37
CA ALA A 400 47.17 -21.06 19.78
C ALA A 400 46.99 -22.33 20.62
N VAL A 401 45.97 -23.12 20.38
CA VAL A 401 45.73 -24.42 21.05
C VAL A 401 46.84 -25.41 20.72
N VAL A 402 47.25 -25.51 19.47
CA VAL A 402 48.34 -26.42 19.05
C VAL A 402 49.67 -26.03 19.76
N VAL A 403 49.99 -24.73 19.76
CA VAL A 403 51.21 -24.20 20.44
C VAL A 403 51.13 -24.46 21.95
N PHE A 404 49.96 -24.24 22.56
CA PHE A 404 49.76 -24.52 23.99
C PHE A 404 49.99 -26.02 24.33
N LEU A 405 49.44 -26.91 23.53
CA LEU A 405 49.59 -28.37 23.71
C LEU A 405 51.03 -28.80 23.50
N TYR A 406 51.75 -28.22 22.55
CA TYR A 406 53.15 -28.46 22.32
C TYR A 406 54.02 -27.99 23.53
N ILE A 407 53.82 -26.78 24.04
CA ILE A 407 54.50 -26.27 25.22
C ILE A 407 54.19 -27.16 26.43
N ARG A 408 52.92 -27.54 26.63
CA ARG A 408 52.53 -28.46 27.72
C ARG A 408 53.23 -29.82 27.64
N LYS A 409 53.36 -30.39 26.42
CA LYS A 409 54.12 -31.62 26.17
C LYS A 409 55.59 -31.46 26.49
N GLN A 410 56.23 -30.38 26.11
CA GLN A 410 57.65 -30.08 26.44
C GLN A 410 57.86 -29.90 27.95
N MET A 411 56.96 -29.22 28.63
CA MET A 411 57.03 -29.05 30.10
C MET A 411 56.88 -30.39 30.82
N LYS A 412 55.98 -31.30 30.36
CA LYS A 412 55.90 -32.65 30.92
C LYS A 412 57.19 -33.44 30.73
N ARG A 413 57.81 -33.35 29.53
CA ARG A 413 59.11 -34.01 29.25
C ARG A 413 60.22 -33.49 30.15
N ARG A 414 60.33 -32.14 30.32
CA ARG A 414 61.32 -31.53 31.23
C ARG A 414 61.14 -31.95 32.68
N LYS A 415 59.84 -32.01 33.15
CA LYS A 415 59.53 -32.50 34.50
C LYS A 415 59.96 -33.98 34.71
N ALA A 416 59.68 -34.82 33.71
CA ALA A 416 60.07 -36.25 33.76
C ALA A 416 61.59 -36.41 33.79
N VAL A 417 62.34 -35.63 32.99
CA VAL A 417 63.78 -35.65 32.99
C VAL A 417 64.37 -35.14 34.37
N LEU A 418 63.80 -34.07 34.89
CA LEU A 418 64.20 -33.59 36.24
C LEU A 418 63.87 -34.59 37.35
N ALA A 419 62.72 -35.27 37.27
CA ALA A 419 62.42 -36.30 38.26
C ALA A 419 63.40 -37.51 38.19
N GLY A 420 63.76 -37.89 36.94
CA GLY A 420 64.80 -38.93 36.73
C GLY A 420 66.15 -38.53 37.34
N ILE A 421 66.64 -37.31 37.07
CA ILE A 421 67.92 -36.80 37.66
C ILE A 421 67.86 -36.75 39.19
N ASN A 422 66.71 -36.28 39.76
CA ASN A 422 66.56 -36.28 41.23
C ASN A 422 66.51 -37.70 41.81
N ALA A 423 65.89 -38.67 41.12
CA ALA A 423 65.90 -40.04 41.59
C ALA A 423 67.30 -40.66 41.55
N ASP A 424 68.07 -40.40 40.48
CA ASP A 424 69.49 -40.85 40.38
C ASP A 424 70.36 -40.16 41.43
N TYR A 425 70.16 -38.89 41.70
CA TYR A 425 70.87 -38.12 42.75
C TYR A 425 70.59 -38.67 44.16
N ASN A 426 69.29 -38.99 44.45
CA ASN A 426 68.95 -39.57 45.74
C ASN A 426 69.55 -40.98 45.92
N LYS A 427 69.56 -41.78 44.84
CA LYS A 427 70.18 -43.09 44.84
C LYS A 427 71.70 -43.02 45.16
N VAL A 428 72.41 -42.10 44.62
CA VAL A 428 73.84 -41.85 44.92
C VAL A 428 74.01 -41.37 46.36
N LEU A 429 73.08 -40.56 46.91
CA LEU A 429 73.13 -40.16 48.33
C LEU A 429 72.85 -41.33 49.30
N ASP A 430 72.01 -42.30 48.94
CA ASP A 430 71.70 -43.48 49.74
C ASP A 430 72.85 -44.54 49.71
N GLU A 431 73.74 -44.45 48.72
CA GLU A 431 74.93 -45.34 48.58
C GLU A 431 76.18 -44.81 49.32
N TYR A 432 76.15 -43.57 49.80
CA TYR A 432 77.23 -42.95 50.66
C TYR A 432 76.78 -42.96 52.12
#